data_e6d5bee8bd1d2d4472adb8384391d6b3
#
_entry.id   e6d5bee8bd1d2d4472adb8384391d6b3
#
_cell.length_a   1.000
_cell.length_b   1.000
_cell.length_c   1.000
_cell.angle_alpha   90.00
_cell.angle_beta   90.00
_cell.angle_gamma   90.00
#
_symmetry.space_group_name_H-M   'P 1'
#
loop_
_entity.id
_entity.type
_entity.pdbx_description
1 polymer ?
#
loop_
_entity_poly.entity_id
_entity_poly.type
_entity_poly.pdbx_seq_one_letter_code
_entity_poly.pdbx_strand_id
1 'polypeptide(L)'
;MTLAKKVVCTCVTVKGPKGSLTKQLHGDMIIKQENGAIEVQRPSEIKKHKALHGLTRTLLNNMVVGVTEGFKKELEINGVGYRAQMQGKTLVMNLGYSHNVEMNAPEGITVEVPNPNSIIVSGTDKQAVGQYAAEIREKRPPEPYKGKGIKYVAERIIRKEGKAGKSK
;
A
#
# COMPACT_ATOMS: atom_id res chain seq x y z
N MET A 1 -7.77 43.04 4.74
CA MET A 1 -6.42 42.43 4.93
C MET A 1 -6.61 40.96 5.27
N THR A 2 -6.46 40.08 4.30
CA THR A 2 -6.67 38.63 4.47
C THR A 2 -5.35 38.01 4.90
N LEU A 3 -5.20 37.66 6.17
CA LEU A 3 -4.05 36.94 6.70
C LEU A 3 -4.07 35.51 6.12
N ALA A 4 -3.24 35.26 5.11
CA ALA A 4 -2.95 33.90 4.66
C ALA A 4 -2.26 33.16 5.81
N LYS A 5 -2.99 32.23 6.46
CA LYS A 5 -2.43 31.31 7.44
C LYS A 5 -1.36 30.47 6.77
N LYS A 6 -0.10 30.77 7.08
CA LYS A 6 1.05 29.98 6.64
C LYS A 6 0.89 28.56 7.19
N VAL A 7 0.60 27.61 6.31
CA VAL A 7 0.56 26.19 6.69
C VAL A 7 1.99 25.79 7.01
N VAL A 8 2.32 25.74 8.29
CA VAL A 8 3.62 25.26 8.76
C VAL A 8 3.59 23.72 8.66
N CYS A 9 4.30 23.17 7.68
CA CYS A 9 4.49 21.72 7.58
C CYS A 9 5.69 21.31 8.45
N THR A 10 5.50 20.34 9.32
CA THR A 10 6.58 19.75 10.12
C THR A 10 7.11 18.53 9.36
N CYS A 11 8.36 18.61 8.87
CA CYS A 11 9.04 17.44 8.27
C CYS A 11 9.61 16.58 9.40
N VAL A 12 9.24 15.30 9.42
CA VAL A 12 9.79 14.32 10.35
C VAL A 12 10.52 13.24 9.58
N THR A 13 11.76 12.96 9.99
CA THR A 13 12.57 11.89 9.44
C THR A 13 12.77 10.82 10.50
N VAL A 14 12.41 9.58 10.17
CA VAL A 14 12.64 8.40 11.02
C VAL A 14 13.69 7.54 10.35
N LYS A 15 14.75 7.19 11.09
CA LYS A 15 15.85 6.34 10.63
C LYS A 15 15.80 5.01 11.37
N GLY A 16 16.00 3.91 10.66
CA GLY A 16 16.02 2.56 11.21
C GLY A 16 16.87 1.58 10.39
N PRO A 17 16.89 0.31 10.76
CA PRO A 17 17.76 -0.70 10.13
C PRO A 17 17.46 -0.93 8.64
N LYS A 18 16.21 -0.72 8.21
CA LYS A 18 15.78 -0.91 6.80
C LYS A 18 15.84 0.37 5.95
N GLY A 19 16.28 1.49 6.53
CA GLY A 19 16.42 2.74 5.81
C GLY A 19 15.90 3.95 6.58
N SER A 20 15.61 5.02 5.86
CA SER A 20 15.07 6.26 6.41
C SER A 20 13.84 6.70 5.64
N LEU A 21 12.83 7.17 6.36
CA LEU A 21 11.62 7.73 5.79
C LEU A 21 11.45 9.17 6.25
N THR A 22 11.14 10.07 5.32
CA THR A 22 10.83 11.47 5.61
C THR A 22 9.42 11.76 5.13
N LYS A 23 8.57 12.27 6.01
CA LYS A 23 7.20 12.71 5.66
C LYS A 23 6.91 14.10 6.21
N GLN A 24 6.10 14.82 5.45
CA GLN A 24 5.54 16.09 5.88
C GLN A 24 4.25 15.81 6.65
N LEU A 25 4.18 16.29 7.89
CA LEU A 25 3.04 16.20 8.77
C LEU A 25 2.37 17.56 8.93
N HIS A 26 1.12 17.57 9.39
CA HIS A 26 0.38 18.81 9.56
C HIS A 26 0.98 19.65 10.69
N GLY A 27 1.25 20.92 10.43
CA GLY A 27 1.97 21.81 11.35
C GLY A 27 1.20 22.21 12.61
N ASP A 28 -0.11 21.94 12.68
CA ASP A 28 -0.90 22.21 13.89
C ASP A 28 -0.60 21.20 15.02
N MET A 29 0.07 20.07 14.72
CA MET A 29 0.39 19.04 15.70
C MET A 29 1.77 19.27 16.31
N ILE A 30 1.86 19.15 17.62
CA ILE A 30 3.10 19.28 18.37
C ILE A 30 3.67 17.87 18.58
N ILE A 31 4.88 17.63 18.07
CA ILE A 31 5.56 16.34 18.18
C ILE A 31 6.73 16.52 19.15
N LYS A 32 6.73 15.74 20.24
CA LYS A 32 7.81 15.71 21.23
C LYS A 32 8.42 14.32 21.27
N GLN A 33 9.71 14.27 21.52
CA GLN A 33 10.43 13.03 21.77
C GLN A 33 10.99 13.08 23.19
N GLU A 34 10.47 12.23 24.06
CA GLU A 34 10.90 12.14 25.46
C GLU A 34 11.11 10.67 25.83
N ASN A 35 12.19 10.35 26.53
CA ASN A 35 12.50 9.01 27.05
C ASN A 35 12.41 7.86 26.02
N GLY A 36 12.76 8.11 24.76
CA GLY A 36 12.66 7.09 23.70
C GLY A 36 11.25 6.88 23.13
N ALA A 37 10.27 7.61 23.61
CA ALA A 37 8.90 7.63 23.11
C ALA A 37 8.62 8.88 22.29
N ILE A 38 7.76 8.76 21.27
CA ILE A 38 7.28 9.90 20.47
C ILE A 38 5.86 10.21 20.93
N GLU A 39 5.67 11.42 21.47
CA GLU A 39 4.38 11.92 21.86
C GLU A 39 3.86 12.93 20.86
N VAL A 40 2.59 12.79 20.46
CA VAL A 40 1.89 13.73 19.59
C VAL A 40 0.85 14.46 20.42
N GLN A 41 0.95 15.77 20.51
CA GLN A 41 0.02 16.62 21.24
C GLN A 41 -0.82 17.47 20.29
N ARG A 42 -2.09 17.66 20.62
CA ARG A 42 -3.02 18.53 19.90
C ARG A 42 -3.21 19.87 20.63
N PRO A 43 -3.30 21.00 19.91
CA PRO A 43 -3.43 22.31 20.55
C PRO A 43 -4.83 22.58 21.13
N SER A 44 -5.86 21.87 20.66
CA SER A 44 -7.24 22.03 21.16
C SER A 44 -8.10 20.79 20.94
N GLU A 45 -9.28 20.76 21.57
CA GLU A 45 -10.25 19.66 21.51
C GLU A 45 -11.24 19.75 20.33
N ILE A 46 -11.03 20.65 19.37
CA ILE A 46 -11.91 20.76 18.21
C ILE A 46 -11.82 19.52 17.32
N LYS A 47 -12.92 19.19 16.62
CA LYS A 47 -13.04 18.00 15.77
C LYS A 47 -11.88 17.83 14.78
N LYS A 48 -11.43 18.94 14.17
CA LYS A 48 -10.31 18.94 13.22
C LYS A 48 -9.01 18.48 13.89
N HIS A 49 -8.67 19.01 15.08
CA HIS A 49 -7.42 18.64 15.77
C HIS A 49 -7.46 17.22 16.32
N LYS A 50 -8.63 16.71 16.73
CA LYS A 50 -8.80 15.30 17.09
C LYS A 50 -8.51 14.37 15.90
N ALA A 51 -9.04 14.70 14.72
CA ALA A 51 -8.81 13.91 13.49
C ALA A 51 -7.33 13.94 13.08
N LEU A 52 -6.71 15.12 13.05
CA LEU A 52 -5.30 15.30 12.72
C LEU A 52 -4.36 14.60 13.69
N HIS A 53 -4.69 14.62 14.99
CA HIS A 53 -3.92 13.92 16.02
C HIS A 53 -3.87 12.41 15.77
N GLY A 54 -5.04 11.78 15.51
CA GLY A 54 -5.11 10.36 15.18
C GLY A 54 -4.36 10.00 13.88
N LEU A 55 -4.50 10.83 12.84
CA LEU A 55 -3.78 10.66 11.58
C LEU A 55 -2.26 10.76 11.78
N THR A 56 -1.78 11.80 12.46
CA THR A 56 -0.34 12.03 12.69
C THR A 56 0.27 10.88 13.49
N ARG A 57 -0.40 10.44 14.56
CA ARG A 57 0.03 9.28 15.35
C ARG A 57 0.17 8.03 14.49
N THR A 58 -0.83 7.75 13.64
CA THR A 58 -0.81 6.58 12.77
C THR A 58 0.30 6.66 11.73
N LEU A 59 0.53 7.83 11.13
CA LEU A 59 1.61 8.05 10.17
C LEU A 59 2.98 7.81 10.81
N LEU A 60 3.23 8.38 11.99
CA LEU A 60 4.48 8.19 12.73
C LEU A 60 4.70 6.71 13.10
N ASN A 61 3.66 6.03 13.61
CA ASN A 61 3.75 4.61 13.91
C ASN A 61 4.06 3.77 12.66
N ASN A 62 3.42 4.07 11.53
CA ASN A 62 3.72 3.39 10.27
C ASN A 62 5.16 3.65 9.81
N MET A 63 5.71 4.85 10.01
CA MET A 63 7.12 5.14 9.70
C MET A 63 8.06 4.32 10.56
N VAL A 64 7.81 4.25 11.87
CA VAL A 64 8.65 3.46 12.81
C VAL A 64 8.62 1.98 12.44
N VAL A 65 7.45 1.38 12.29
CA VAL A 65 7.29 -0.03 11.87
C VAL A 65 7.93 -0.27 10.50
N GLY A 66 7.75 0.66 9.55
CA GLY A 66 8.29 0.53 8.20
C GLY A 66 9.82 0.50 8.14
N VAL A 67 10.51 1.30 8.94
CA VAL A 67 11.99 1.29 8.97
C VAL A 67 12.58 0.20 9.86
N THR A 68 11.77 -0.44 10.74
CA THR A 68 12.20 -1.57 11.58
C THR A 68 11.90 -2.91 10.93
N GLU A 69 10.63 -3.21 10.72
CA GLU A 69 10.14 -4.50 10.20
C GLU A 69 9.91 -4.47 8.69
N GLY A 70 9.49 -3.33 8.16
CA GLY A 70 9.00 -3.16 6.79
C GLY A 70 7.57 -3.62 6.63
N PHE A 71 7.00 -3.32 5.47
CA PHE A 71 5.66 -3.75 5.09
C PHE A 71 5.71 -4.72 3.93
N LYS A 72 4.80 -5.70 3.94
CA LYS A 72 4.68 -6.73 2.93
C LYS A 72 3.22 -6.89 2.53
N LYS A 73 2.96 -6.99 1.23
CA LYS A 73 1.65 -7.34 0.67
C LYS A 73 1.83 -8.50 -0.30
N GLU A 74 1.01 -9.52 -0.13
CA GLU A 74 1.02 -10.72 -0.96
C GLU A 74 -0.22 -10.73 -1.85
N LEU A 75 0.02 -10.98 -3.14
CA LEU A 75 -0.99 -11.06 -4.17
C LEU A 75 -0.94 -12.46 -4.79
N GLU A 76 -2.10 -13.01 -5.10
CA GLU A 76 -2.29 -14.28 -5.75
C GLU A 76 -2.94 -14.08 -7.12
N ILE A 77 -2.36 -14.71 -8.13
CA ILE A 77 -2.88 -14.70 -9.51
C ILE A 77 -3.64 -15.99 -9.76
N ASN A 78 -4.91 -15.87 -10.04
CA ASN A 78 -5.79 -16.99 -10.36
C ASN A 78 -6.22 -16.93 -11.82
N GLY A 79 -6.00 -17.99 -12.57
CA GLY A 79 -6.43 -18.11 -13.98
C GLY A 79 -5.56 -19.06 -14.77
N VAL A 80 -6.18 -19.79 -15.68
CA VAL A 80 -5.46 -20.69 -16.59
C VAL A 80 -4.59 -19.86 -17.54
N GLY A 81 -3.28 -20.14 -17.55
CA GLY A 81 -2.31 -19.41 -18.36
C GLY A 81 -1.89 -18.05 -17.82
N TYR A 82 -2.44 -17.61 -16.67
CA TYR A 82 -1.98 -16.40 -16.02
C TYR A 82 -0.68 -16.65 -15.26
N ARG A 83 0.28 -15.78 -15.42
CA ARG A 83 1.60 -15.90 -14.77
C ARG A 83 2.26 -14.55 -14.61
N ALA A 84 3.11 -14.41 -13.60
CA ALA A 84 4.00 -13.29 -13.39
C ALA A 84 5.46 -13.76 -13.42
N GLN A 85 6.34 -12.88 -13.82
CA GLN A 85 7.79 -13.08 -13.77
C GLN A 85 8.49 -11.73 -13.59
N MET A 86 9.66 -11.76 -12.97
CA MET A 86 10.53 -10.59 -12.89
C MET A 86 11.52 -10.58 -14.03
N GLN A 87 11.61 -9.46 -14.73
CA GLN A 87 12.66 -9.19 -15.73
C GLN A 87 13.50 -8.00 -15.25
N GLY A 88 14.55 -8.30 -14.50
CA GLY A 88 15.34 -7.27 -13.82
C GLY A 88 14.49 -6.55 -12.76
N LYS A 89 14.18 -5.28 -12.97
CA LYS A 89 13.35 -4.45 -12.09
C LYS A 89 11.87 -4.35 -12.54
N THR A 90 11.55 -4.90 -13.70
CA THR A 90 10.21 -4.83 -14.28
C THR A 90 9.43 -6.10 -13.96
N LEU A 91 8.23 -5.93 -13.41
CA LEU A 91 7.26 -7.00 -13.22
C LEU A 91 6.50 -7.20 -14.55
N VAL A 92 6.64 -8.36 -15.17
CA VAL A 92 5.94 -8.73 -16.40
C VAL A 92 4.87 -9.75 -16.08
N MET A 93 3.63 -9.45 -16.44
CA MET A 93 2.47 -10.29 -16.15
C MET A 93 1.73 -10.66 -17.41
N ASN A 94 1.45 -11.95 -17.59
CA ASN A 94 0.51 -12.45 -18.58
C ASN A 94 -0.85 -12.67 -17.90
N LEU A 95 -1.82 -11.86 -18.24
CA LEU A 95 -3.15 -11.81 -17.59
C LEU A 95 -4.28 -12.12 -18.56
N GLY A 96 -3.98 -12.84 -19.67
CA GLY A 96 -4.96 -13.19 -20.70
C GLY A 96 -5.34 -12.04 -21.63
N TYR A 97 -4.49 -11.03 -21.71
CA TYR A 97 -4.54 -10.00 -22.76
C TYR A 97 -3.69 -10.43 -23.95
N SER A 98 -3.87 -9.78 -25.10
CA SER A 98 -3.05 -9.99 -26.31
C SER A 98 -1.59 -9.55 -26.15
N HIS A 99 -1.29 -8.75 -25.10
CA HIS A 99 0.04 -8.25 -24.76
C HIS A 99 0.36 -8.53 -23.29
N ASN A 100 1.62 -8.59 -22.97
CA ASN A 100 2.05 -8.64 -21.57
C ASN A 100 1.85 -7.29 -20.89
N VAL A 101 1.50 -7.31 -19.60
CA VAL A 101 1.40 -6.12 -18.77
C VAL A 101 2.73 -5.94 -18.06
N GLU A 102 3.40 -4.83 -18.31
CA GLU A 102 4.68 -4.50 -17.70
C GLU A 102 4.51 -3.38 -16.67
N MET A 103 5.11 -3.54 -15.51
CA MET A 103 5.07 -2.56 -14.43
C MET A 103 6.44 -2.42 -13.77
N ASN A 104 6.93 -1.19 -13.68
CA ASN A 104 8.16 -0.89 -12.97
C ASN A 104 7.86 -0.62 -11.49
N ALA A 105 8.65 -1.21 -10.60
CA ALA A 105 8.56 -0.90 -9.19
C ALA A 105 9.06 0.53 -8.93
N PRO A 106 8.32 1.36 -8.18
CA PRO A 106 8.81 2.66 -7.76
C PRO A 106 9.97 2.54 -6.77
N GLU A 107 10.68 3.63 -6.54
CA GLU A 107 11.79 3.67 -5.59
C GLU A 107 11.36 3.25 -4.18
N GLY A 108 12.19 2.46 -3.50
CA GLY A 108 11.91 1.96 -2.15
C GLY A 108 10.94 0.79 -2.07
N ILE A 109 10.50 0.25 -3.21
CA ILE A 109 9.68 -0.97 -3.29
C ILE A 109 10.48 -2.11 -3.92
N THR A 110 10.45 -3.27 -3.28
CA THR A 110 10.99 -4.53 -3.80
C THR A 110 9.82 -5.44 -4.17
N VAL A 111 9.88 -6.01 -5.37
CA VAL A 111 8.90 -6.98 -5.86
C VAL A 111 9.59 -8.32 -6.03
N GLU A 112 8.99 -9.36 -5.49
CA GLU A 112 9.47 -10.74 -5.60
C GLU A 112 8.36 -11.62 -6.17
N VAL A 113 8.72 -12.55 -7.04
CA VAL A 113 7.82 -13.52 -7.63
C VAL A 113 8.34 -14.92 -7.31
N PRO A 114 8.06 -15.45 -6.11
CA PRO A 114 8.55 -16.77 -5.72
C PRO A 114 7.94 -17.88 -6.59
N ASN A 115 6.69 -17.70 -7.01
CA ASN A 115 5.98 -18.59 -7.90
C ASN A 115 5.30 -17.79 -9.01
N PRO A 116 5.07 -18.36 -10.21
CA PRO A 116 4.39 -17.65 -11.30
C PRO A 116 3.00 -17.09 -10.93
N ASN A 117 2.38 -17.62 -9.89
CA ASN A 117 1.05 -17.24 -9.43
C ASN A 117 1.06 -16.41 -8.13
N SER A 118 2.24 -16.05 -7.60
CA SER A 118 2.37 -15.29 -6.36
C SER A 118 3.30 -14.10 -6.55
N ILE A 119 2.83 -12.93 -6.17
CA ILE A 119 3.60 -11.69 -6.18
C ILE A 119 3.68 -11.16 -4.76
N ILE A 120 4.88 -10.84 -4.32
CA ILE A 120 5.16 -10.25 -3.03
C ILE A 120 5.70 -8.84 -3.25
N VAL A 121 5.01 -7.86 -2.67
CA VAL A 121 5.42 -6.46 -2.70
C VAL A 121 5.87 -6.07 -1.32
N SER A 122 7.12 -5.65 -1.17
CA SER A 122 7.71 -5.25 0.11
C SER A 122 8.36 -3.86 0.02
N GLY A 123 8.43 -3.17 1.16
CA GLY A 123 9.02 -1.85 1.24
C GLY A 123 8.90 -1.23 2.63
N THR A 124 9.53 -0.08 2.81
CA THR A 124 9.52 0.66 4.07
C THR A 124 8.29 1.55 4.22
N ASP A 125 7.76 2.12 3.12
CA ASP A 125 6.57 2.96 3.18
C ASP A 125 5.28 2.16 2.95
N LYS A 126 4.45 2.05 3.98
CA LYS A 126 3.14 1.37 3.93
C LYS A 126 2.23 1.90 2.82
N GLN A 127 2.25 3.22 2.58
CA GLN A 127 1.40 3.84 1.57
C GLN A 127 1.86 3.44 0.16
N ALA A 128 3.15 3.54 -0.11
CA ALA A 128 3.73 3.17 -1.40
C ALA A 128 3.54 1.67 -1.71
N VAL A 129 3.80 0.79 -0.73
CA VAL A 129 3.56 -0.66 -0.86
C VAL A 129 2.09 -0.96 -1.12
N GLY A 130 1.19 -0.30 -0.39
CA GLY A 130 -0.26 -0.47 -0.56
C GLY A 130 -0.76 0.01 -1.92
N GLN A 131 -0.28 1.18 -2.36
CA GLN A 131 -0.64 1.77 -3.64
C GLN A 131 -0.18 0.89 -4.81
N TYR A 132 1.09 0.48 -4.81
CA TYR A 132 1.63 -0.36 -5.88
C TYR A 132 0.95 -1.73 -5.95
N ALA A 133 0.65 -2.35 -4.79
CA ALA A 133 -0.12 -3.59 -4.74
C ALA A 133 -1.55 -3.42 -5.29
N ALA A 134 -2.19 -2.28 -5.03
CA ALA A 134 -3.51 -1.96 -5.57
C ALA A 134 -3.46 -1.77 -7.10
N GLU A 135 -2.44 -1.09 -7.63
CA GLU A 135 -2.24 -0.91 -9.06
C GLU A 135 -2.02 -2.25 -9.80
N ILE A 136 -1.24 -3.17 -9.20
CA ILE A 136 -1.10 -4.54 -9.74
C ILE A 136 -2.46 -5.24 -9.80
N ARG A 137 -3.24 -5.18 -8.71
CA ARG A 137 -4.55 -5.81 -8.64
C ARG A 137 -5.55 -5.21 -9.64
N GLU A 138 -5.49 -3.90 -9.86
CA GLU A 138 -6.36 -3.18 -10.79
C GLU A 138 -6.14 -3.61 -12.26
N LYS A 139 -4.94 -4.06 -12.63
CA LYS A 139 -4.66 -4.56 -14.00
C LYS A 139 -5.58 -5.70 -14.40
N ARG A 140 -5.97 -6.57 -13.48
CA ARG A 140 -6.96 -7.61 -13.69
C ARG A 140 -7.65 -7.97 -12.38
N PRO A 141 -8.70 -7.23 -11.98
CA PRO A 141 -9.41 -7.53 -10.74
C PRO A 141 -10.09 -8.89 -10.81
N PRO A 142 -10.29 -9.57 -9.67
CA PRO A 142 -10.89 -10.89 -9.63
C PRO A 142 -12.35 -10.85 -10.09
N GLU A 143 -12.71 -11.73 -11.00
CA GLU A 143 -14.09 -11.84 -11.48
C GLU A 143 -14.99 -12.56 -10.46
N PRO A 144 -16.31 -12.25 -10.41
CA PRO A 144 -17.20 -12.81 -9.41
C PRO A 144 -17.68 -14.25 -9.71
N TYR A 145 -17.38 -14.83 -10.86
CA TYR A 145 -17.87 -16.16 -11.25
C TYR A 145 -16.83 -17.26 -10.96
N LYS A 146 -15.74 -17.30 -11.71
CA LYS A 146 -14.66 -18.29 -11.55
C LYS A 146 -13.54 -17.78 -10.64
N GLY A 147 -13.52 -16.48 -10.31
CA GLY A 147 -12.49 -15.85 -9.47
C GLY A 147 -11.16 -15.65 -10.19
N LYS A 148 -11.17 -15.61 -11.55
CA LYS A 148 -9.95 -15.31 -12.32
C LYS A 148 -9.55 -13.86 -12.11
N GLY A 149 -8.27 -13.61 -11.97
CA GLY A 149 -7.71 -12.28 -11.76
C GLY A 149 -6.67 -12.27 -10.64
N ILE A 150 -6.29 -11.08 -10.21
CA ILE A 150 -5.32 -10.84 -9.15
C ILE A 150 -6.09 -10.44 -7.89
N LYS A 151 -5.85 -11.12 -6.79
CA LYS A 151 -6.44 -10.82 -5.47
C LYS A 151 -5.36 -10.72 -4.40
N TYR A 152 -5.66 -10.11 -3.26
CA TYR A 152 -4.84 -10.27 -2.07
C TYR A 152 -5.02 -11.68 -1.49
N VAL A 153 -3.98 -12.24 -0.90
CA VAL A 153 -4.06 -13.59 -0.28
C VAL A 153 -5.17 -13.67 0.77
N ALA A 154 -5.33 -12.62 1.57
CA ALA A 154 -6.37 -12.53 2.58
C ALA A 154 -7.77 -12.14 2.03
N GLU A 155 -7.90 -11.87 0.73
CA GLU A 155 -9.15 -11.38 0.13
C GLU A 155 -10.09 -12.54 -0.18
N ARG A 156 -11.29 -12.53 0.42
CA ARG A 156 -12.36 -13.45 0.09
C ARG A 156 -13.21 -12.89 -1.04
N ILE A 157 -13.22 -13.57 -2.18
CA ILE A 157 -14.07 -13.20 -3.31
C ILE A 157 -15.46 -13.79 -3.12
N ILE A 158 -16.47 -12.93 -3.13
CA ILE A 158 -17.89 -13.36 -3.11
C ILE A 158 -18.22 -13.80 -4.54
N ARG A 159 -18.38 -15.10 -4.72
CA ARG A 159 -18.74 -15.69 -6.02
C ARG A 159 -20.25 -15.64 -6.24
N LYS A 160 -20.64 -15.34 -7.47
CA LYS A 160 -22.02 -15.39 -7.96
C LYS A 160 -22.22 -16.66 -8.77
N GLU A 161 -23.38 -17.25 -8.69
CA GLU A 161 -23.79 -18.34 -9.58
C GLU A 161 -23.99 -17.79 -11.00
N GLY A 162 -23.48 -18.51 -12.00
CA GLY A 162 -23.74 -18.20 -13.40
C GLY A 162 -25.22 -18.48 -13.73
N LYS A 163 -25.70 -17.99 -14.87
CA LYS A 163 -27.04 -18.34 -15.36
C LYS A 163 -27.10 -19.86 -15.53
N ALA A 164 -27.94 -20.53 -14.74
CA ALA A 164 -28.31 -21.91 -14.96
C ALA A 164 -29.05 -21.98 -16.31
N GLY A 165 -28.43 -22.60 -17.32
CA GLY A 165 -29.13 -22.86 -18.58
C GLY A 165 -30.34 -23.72 -18.25
N LYS A 166 -31.56 -23.25 -18.57
CA LYS A 166 -32.72 -24.15 -18.63
C LYS A 166 -32.36 -25.23 -19.63
N SER A 167 -32.06 -26.42 -19.14
CA SER A 167 -32.14 -27.63 -19.95
C SER A 167 -33.62 -27.81 -20.34
N LYS A 168 -33.91 -27.64 -21.63
CA LYS A 168 -35.19 -28.13 -22.20
C LYS A 168 -35.13 -29.64 -22.30
#